data_35c4319cde4347cac0ebcdb0a9c197ca
#
_entry.id   35c4319cde4347cac0ebcdb0a9c197ca
#
_cell.length_a   1.000
_cell.length_b   1.000
_cell.length_c   1.000
_cell.angle_alpha   90.00
_cell.angle_beta   90.00
_cell.angle_gamma   90.00
#
_symmetry.space_group_name_H-M   'P 1'
#
loop_
_entity.id
_entity.type
_entity.pdbx_description
1 polymer ?
#
loop_
_entity_poly.entity_id
_entity_poly.type
_entity_poly.pdbx_seq_one_letter_code
_entity_poly.pdbx_strand_id
1 'polypeptide(L)'
;AQKHLTPKAAEQVNALLGDMSLAFVSTYADEIRSDNRYDHLAPWHYVNMDQHTRYHEAEKNPKGDIVIAIKTSIETLKNPTASKEDKAFYLKLLVHFIGDIHQPFHAGRKEDRGGNSIDLFWFGKRTNLHRLWDTDLIEHYNMSYSELAAHLPKRTTDEKAVVMAAPLLDWVNQSQDLANALYDKTPEGTRLGYVYHYQHFQTVREQLLDAGLRLAATLNAIFDPAD
;
A
#
# COMPACT_ATOMS: atom_id res chain seq x y z
N ALA A 1 9.15 -2.14 -7.33
CA ALA A 1 9.81 -3.24 -6.60
C ALA A 1 10.72 -4.07 -7.51
N GLN A 2 10.19 -4.72 -8.54
CA GLN A 2 10.90 -5.74 -9.34
C GLN A 2 12.31 -5.31 -9.81
N LYS A 3 12.51 -4.04 -10.17
CA LYS A 3 13.81 -3.47 -10.59
C LYS A 3 14.85 -3.36 -9.46
N HIS A 4 14.45 -3.60 -8.23
CA HIS A 4 15.28 -3.44 -7.02
C HIS A 4 15.45 -4.76 -6.23
N LEU A 5 14.94 -5.88 -6.78
CA LEU A 5 15.20 -7.20 -6.22
C LEU A 5 16.64 -7.62 -6.50
N THR A 6 17.25 -8.30 -5.50
CA THR A 6 18.48 -9.05 -5.76
C THR A 6 18.20 -10.23 -6.69
N PRO A 7 19.21 -10.76 -7.42
CA PRO A 7 19.00 -11.91 -8.30
C PRO A 7 18.37 -13.11 -7.58
N LYS A 8 18.81 -13.41 -6.34
CA LYS A 8 18.30 -14.52 -5.54
C LYS A 8 16.85 -14.28 -5.10
N ALA A 9 16.52 -13.06 -4.64
CA ALA A 9 15.13 -12.73 -4.29
C ALA A 9 14.22 -12.79 -5.52
N ALA A 10 14.67 -12.30 -6.68
CA ALA A 10 13.91 -12.39 -7.92
C ALA A 10 13.64 -13.85 -8.34
N GLU A 11 14.63 -14.73 -8.22
CA GLU A 11 14.48 -16.16 -8.48
C GLU A 11 13.42 -16.80 -7.57
N GLN A 12 13.48 -16.53 -6.26
CA GLN A 12 12.53 -17.09 -5.29
C GLN A 12 11.10 -16.56 -5.50
N VAL A 13 10.95 -15.28 -5.78
CA VAL A 13 9.65 -14.67 -6.12
C VAL A 13 9.06 -15.34 -7.36
N ASN A 14 9.85 -15.51 -8.43
CA ASN A 14 9.41 -16.17 -9.65
C ASN A 14 9.06 -17.65 -9.41
N ALA A 15 9.84 -18.37 -8.57
CA ALA A 15 9.54 -19.76 -8.21
C ALA A 15 8.19 -19.92 -7.48
N LEU A 16 7.76 -18.90 -6.71
CA LEU A 16 6.47 -18.89 -6.02
C LEU A 16 5.32 -18.44 -6.93
N LEU A 17 5.53 -17.44 -7.77
CA LEU A 17 4.47 -16.86 -8.61
C LEU A 17 4.30 -17.55 -9.96
N GLY A 18 5.27 -18.35 -10.41
CA GLY A 18 5.27 -18.93 -11.77
C GLY A 18 5.35 -17.84 -12.82
N ASP A 19 4.44 -17.87 -13.79
CA ASP A 19 4.40 -16.91 -14.92
C ASP A 19 3.80 -15.55 -14.54
N MET A 20 3.34 -15.36 -13.28
CA MET A 20 2.74 -14.11 -12.83
C MET A 20 3.82 -13.11 -12.38
N SER A 21 3.69 -11.85 -12.79
CA SER A 21 4.53 -10.77 -12.29
C SER A 21 4.03 -10.19 -10.95
N LEU A 22 4.91 -9.48 -10.22
CA LEU A 22 4.49 -8.70 -9.03
C LEU A 22 3.38 -7.70 -9.36
N ALA A 23 3.40 -7.10 -10.56
CA ALA A 23 2.35 -6.19 -10.99
C ALA A 23 1.01 -6.91 -11.21
N PHE A 24 1.02 -8.10 -11.80
CA PHE A 24 -0.20 -8.89 -12.03
C PHE A 24 -0.87 -9.30 -10.71
N VAL A 25 -0.09 -9.69 -9.71
CA VAL A 25 -0.64 -10.16 -8.43
C VAL A 25 -0.94 -9.02 -7.44
N SER A 26 -0.66 -7.77 -7.80
CA SER A 26 -0.85 -6.63 -6.88
C SER A 26 -2.31 -6.37 -6.52
N THR A 27 -3.27 -6.83 -7.33
CA THR A 27 -4.72 -6.71 -7.08
C THR A 27 -5.33 -7.93 -6.40
N TYR A 28 -4.54 -8.99 -6.19
CA TYR A 28 -5.04 -10.29 -5.74
C TYR A 28 -5.84 -10.25 -4.42
N ALA A 29 -5.40 -9.45 -3.44
CA ALA A 29 -6.09 -9.39 -2.15
C ALA A 29 -7.50 -8.76 -2.28
N ASP A 30 -7.70 -7.83 -3.22
CA ASP A 30 -9.03 -7.30 -3.54
C ASP A 30 -9.88 -8.29 -4.35
N GLU A 31 -9.27 -9.01 -5.29
CA GLU A 31 -9.98 -9.99 -6.12
C GLU A 31 -10.59 -11.11 -5.28
N ILE A 32 -9.86 -11.63 -4.27
CA ILE A 32 -10.36 -12.70 -3.40
C ILE A 32 -11.47 -12.27 -2.44
N ARG A 33 -11.73 -10.97 -2.26
CA ARG A 33 -12.87 -10.45 -1.48
C ARG A 33 -14.23 -10.85 -2.06
N SER A 34 -14.27 -11.31 -3.30
CA SER A 34 -15.47 -11.90 -3.89
C SER A 34 -15.81 -13.30 -3.35
N ASP A 35 -14.90 -13.92 -2.58
CA ASP A 35 -15.03 -15.26 -2.00
C ASP A 35 -15.13 -15.16 -0.47
N ASN A 36 -16.28 -15.55 0.08
CA ASN A 36 -16.58 -15.44 1.52
C ASN A 36 -15.59 -16.18 2.43
N ARG A 37 -14.82 -17.13 1.90
CA ARG A 37 -13.74 -17.80 2.65
C ARG A 37 -12.69 -16.82 3.14
N TYR A 38 -12.54 -15.67 2.47
CA TYR A 38 -11.55 -14.64 2.75
C TYR A 38 -12.12 -13.39 3.44
N ASP A 39 -13.40 -13.39 3.86
CA ASP A 39 -14.04 -12.25 4.56
C ASP A 39 -13.26 -11.81 5.79
N HIS A 40 -12.58 -12.74 6.44
CA HIS A 40 -11.75 -12.45 7.62
C HIS A 40 -10.54 -11.56 7.31
N LEU A 41 -10.11 -11.46 6.05
CA LEU A 41 -9.02 -10.60 5.60
C LEU A 41 -9.45 -9.16 5.31
N ALA A 42 -10.75 -8.86 5.27
CA ALA A 42 -11.26 -7.52 4.95
C ALA A 42 -10.64 -6.39 5.81
N PRO A 43 -10.40 -6.54 7.11
CA PRO A 43 -9.74 -5.51 7.92
C PRO A 43 -8.22 -5.43 7.70
N TRP A 44 -7.61 -6.36 6.96
CA TRP A 44 -6.17 -6.43 6.72
C TRP A 44 -5.67 -5.38 5.71
N HIS A 45 -6.59 -4.73 4.99
CA HIS A 45 -6.26 -3.71 3.99
C HIS A 45 -5.94 -2.33 4.60
N TYR A 46 -6.25 -2.09 5.88
CA TYR A 46 -6.11 -0.77 6.49
C TYR A 46 -5.85 -0.83 7.98
N VAL A 47 -5.48 0.32 8.55
CA VAL A 47 -5.52 0.59 9.98
C VAL A 47 -6.13 1.97 10.21
N ASN A 48 -7.35 2.01 10.70
CA ASN A 48 -8.00 3.27 11.07
C ASN A 48 -7.74 3.58 12.53
N MET A 49 -7.27 4.80 12.81
CA MET A 49 -6.88 5.26 14.15
C MET A 49 -7.56 6.59 14.46
N ASP A 50 -7.64 6.94 15.74
CA ASP A 50 -8.04 8.29 16.11
C ASP A 50 -6.97 9.28 15.62
N GLN A 51 -7.38 10.48 15.20
CA GLN A 51 -6.56 11.43 14.43
C GLN A 51 -5.17 11.72 15.04
N HIS A 52 -5.06 11.75 16.34
CA HIS A 52 -3.83 12.11 17.06
C HIS A 52 -3.16 10.94 17.77
N THR A 53 -3.64 9.71 17.51
CA THR A 53 -3.18 8.49 18.18
C THR A 53 -2.26 7.72 17.25
N ARG A 54 -1.07 7.38 17.72
CA ARG A 54 -0.13 6.54 16.93
C ARG A 54 -0.48 5.06 17.06
N TYR A 55 -0.03 4.27 16.09
CA TYR A 55 -0.38 2.85 16.02
C TYR A 55 -0.16 2.08 17.34
N HIS A 56 0.94 2.33 18.07
CA HIS A 56 1.25 1.62 19.32
C HIS A 56 0.28 1.94 20.47
N GLU A 57 -0.40 3.10 20.42
CA GLU A 57 -1.39 3.57 21.39
C GLU A 57 -2.83 3.25 20.98
N ALA A 58 -3.06 3.05 19.67
CA ALA A 58 -4.38 2.84 19.10
C ALA A 58 -4.98 1.50 19.56
N GLU A 59 -6.30 1.48 19.75
CA GLU A 59 -7.07 0.26 19.92
C GLU A 59 -6.88 -0.66 18.68
N LYS A 60 -6.57 -1.93 18.91
CA LYS A 60 -6.34 -2.90 17.84
C LYS A 60 -7.62 -3.60 17.42
N ASN A 61 -7.81 -3.77 16.14
CA ASN A 61 -8.89 -4.61 15.63
C ASN A 61 -8.61 -6.08 16.02
N PRO A 62 -9.53 -6.76 16.72
CA PRO A 62 -9.32 -8.15 17.13
C PRO A 62 -9.20 -9.13 15.95
N LYS A 63 -9.65 -8.73 14.75
CA LYS A 63 -9.49 -9.50 13.51
C LYS A 63 -8.17 -9.19 12.78
N GLY A 64 -7.32 -8.35 13.36
CA GLY A 64 -6.09 -7.85 12.75
C GLY A 64 -6.32 -6.57 11.92
N ASP A 65 -5.22 -6.03 11.45
CA ASP A 65 -5.12 -4.85 10.60
C ASP A 65 -3.97 -5.01 9.62
N ILE A 66 -3.68 -4.00 8.80
CA ILE A 66 -2.64 -4.06 7.77
C ILE A 66 -1.23 -4.31 8.35
N VAL A 67 -0.94 -3.86 9.58
CA VAL A 67 0.35 -4.10 10.23
C VAL A 67 0.51 -5.58 10.59
N ILE A 68 -0.56 -6.18 11.12
CA ILE A 68 -0.61 -7.61 11.41
C ILE A 68 -0.52 -8.41 10.11
N ALA A 69 -1.24 -8.00 9.08
CA ALA A 69 -1.25 -8.63 7.76
C ALA A 69 0.16 -8.70 7.13
N ILE A 70 0.87 -7.57 7.13
CA ILE A 70 2.25 -7.51 6.61
C ILE A 70 3.19 -8.39 7.43
N LYS A 71 3.11 -8.33 8.77
CA LYS A 71 3.94 -9.16 9.66
C LYS A 71 3.68 -10.66 9.45
N THR A 72 2.41 -11.08 9.45
CA THR A 72 2.03 -12.48 9.22
C THR A 72 2.52 -12.97 7.86
N SER A 73 2.40 -12.13 6.83
CA SER A 73 2.89 -12.48 5.50
C SER A 73 4.42 -12.69 5.48
N ILE A 74 5.18 -11.80 6.12
CA ILE A 74 6.63 -11.91 6.24
C ILE A 74 7.02 -13.18 7.02
N GLU A 75 6.36 -13.44 8.14
CA GLU A 75 6.61 -14.63 8.98
C GLU A 75 6.33 -15.91 8.20
N THR A 76 5.23 -15.99 7.47
CA THR A 76 4.90 -17.18 6.65
C THR A 76 5.91 -17.39 5.54
N LEU A 77 6.34 -16.33 4.86
CA LEU A 77 7.35 -16.42 3.80
C LEU A 77 8.72 -16.88 4.33
N LYS A 78 9.09 -16.49 5.55
CA LYS A 78 10.33 -16.91 6.22
C LYS A 78 10.25 -18.31 6.84
N ASN A 79 9.04 -18.83 7.07
CA ASN A 79 8.86 -20.11 7.73
C ASN A 79 9.33 -21.26 6.82
N PRO A 80 10.37 -22.04 7.20
CA PRO A 80 10.88 -23.14 6.38
C PRO A 80 9.88 -24.30 6.23
N THR A 81 8.90 -24.40 7.14
CA THR A 81 7.89 -25.48 7.15
C THR A 81 6.59 -25.10 6.45
N ALA A 82 6.42 -23.82 6.05
CA ALA A 82 5.23 -23.40 5.30
C ALA A 82 5.22 -24.01 3.90
N SER A 83 4.05 -24.43 3.44
CA SER A 83 3.87 -24.99 2.09
C SER A 83 4.21 -23.97 1.00
N LYS A 84 4.49 -24.45 -0.20
CA LYS A 84 4.71 -23.56 -1.36
C LYS A 84 3.45 -22.76 -1.68
N GLU A 85 2.30 -23.38 -1.53
CA GLU A 85 0.97 -22.78 -1.75
C GLU A 85 0.72 -21.64 -0.76
N ASP A 86 0.99 -21.86 0.53
CA ASP A 86 0.86 -20.81 1.55
C ASP A 86 1.82 -19.66 1.27
N LYS A 87 3.08 -19.95 0.96
CA LYS A 87 4.06 -18.91 0.60
C LYS A 87 3.63 -18.11 -0.63
N ALA A 88 3.11 -18.76 -1.66
CA ALA A 88 2.60 -18.07 -2.85
C ALA A 88 1.38 -17.20 -2.53
N PHE A 89 0.48 -17.67 -1.67
CA PHE A 89 -0.67 -16.92 -1.20
C PHE A 89 -0.24 -15.67 -0.41
N TYR A 90 0.58 -15.85 0.62
CA TYR A 90 1.04 -14.72 1.45
C TYR A 90 1.97 -13.76 0.73
N LEU A 91 2.72 -14.22 -0.30
CA LEU A 91 3.47 -13.32 -1.17
C LEU A 91 2.55 -12.36 -1.93
N LYS A 92 1.46 -12.86 -2.50
CA LYS A 92 0.46 -12.03 -3.20
C LYS A 92 -0.21 -11.02 -2.26
N LEU A 93 -0.56 -11.45 -1.05
CA LEU A 93 -1.10 -10.56 -0.01
C LEU A 93 -0.08 -9.49 0.39
N LEU A 94 1.18 -9.85 0.61
CA LEU A 94 2.25 -8.92 0.99
C LEU A 94 2.46 -7.82 -0.06
N VAL A 95 2.44 -8.20 -1.34
CA VAL A 95 2.57 -7.24 -2.46
C VAL A 95 1.47 -6.20 -2.41
N HIS A 96 0.23 -6.62 -2.19
CA HIS A 96 -0.93 -5.74 -2.10
C HIS A 96 -0.86 -4.85 -0.85
N PHE A 97 -0.70 -5.42 0.34
CA PHE A 97 -0.75 -4.67 1.59
C PHE A 97 0.38 -3.65 1.76
N ILE A 98 1.57 -3.91 1.18
CA ILE A 98 2.61 -2.87 1.13
C ILE A 98 2.21 -1.73 0.18
N GLY A 99 1.44 -2.00 -0.85
CA GLY A 99 0.80 -0.95 -1.66
C GLY A 99 -0.21 -0.15 -0.84
N ASP A 100 -1.15 -0.83 -0.23
CA ASP A 100 -2.24 -0.25 0.57
C ASP A 100 -1.75 0.70 1.66
N ILE A 101 -0.74 0.29 2.45
CA ILE A 101 -0.25 1.15 3.55
C ILE A 101 0.40 2.45 3.06
N HIS A 102 0.69 2.58 1.77
CA HIS A 102 1.19 3.81 1.17
C HIS A 102 0.08 4.68 0.54
N GLN A 103 -1.17 4.22 0.51
CA GLN A 103 -2.32 5.06 0.25
C GLN A 103 -2.71 5.72 1.60
N PRO A 104 -2.69 7.07 1.70
CA PRO A 104 -2.78 7.75 2.99
C PRO A 104 -3.99 7.36 3.82
N PHE A 105 -5.15 7.18 3.18
CA PHE A 105 -6.41 6.88 3.86
C PHE A 105 -6.57 5.42 4.30
N HIS A 106 -5.64 4.54 3.94
CA HIS A 106 -5.52 3.21 4.58
C HIS A 106 -4.91 3.28 5.99
N ALA A 107 -4.34 4.44 6.37
CA ALA A 107 -3.98 4.82 7.75
C ALA A 107 -4.79 6.04 8.23
N GLY A 108 -6.06 6.13 7.82
CA GLY A 108 -6.95 7.25 8.05
C GLY A 108 -7.66 7.24 9.40
N ARG A 109 -8.70 8.08 9.50
CA ARG A 109 -9.49 8.24 10.73
C ARG A 109 -10.51 7.11 10.89
N LYS A 110 -10.75 6.67 12.15
CA LYS A 110 -11.74 5.66 12.50
C LYS A 110 -13.17 6.17 12.26
N GLU A 111 -13.45 7.41 12.62
CA GLU A 111 -14.78 8.03 12.58
C GLU A 111 -15.37 8.17 11.17
N ASP A 112 -14.51 8.34 10.15
CA ASP A 112 -14.92 8.48 8.74
C ASP A 112 -14.53 7.28 7.87
N ARG A 113 -14.11 6.19 8.49
CA ARG A 113 -13.74 4.94 7.82
C ARG A 113 -12.60 5.16 6.80
N GLY A 114 -11.58 5.92 7.20
CA GLY A 114 -10.47 6.26 6.33
C GLY A 114 -10.89 7.11 5.13
N GLY A 115 -11.71 8.13 5.34
CA GLY A 115 -12.20 9.04 4.31
C GLY A 115 -13.33 8.50 3.42
N ASN A 116 -13.80 7.26 3.66
CA ASN A 116 -14.94 6.70 2.90
C ASN A 116 -16.26 7.42 3.17
N SER A 117 -16.41 8.05 4.32
CA SER A 117 -17.61 8.80 4.69
C SER A 117 -17.52 10.29 4.34
N ILE A 118 -16.47 10.77 3.71
CA ILE A 118 -16.29 12.16 3.27
C ILE A 118 -16.63 12.25 1.78
N ASP A 119 -17.85 12.68 1.49
CA ASP A 119 -18.35 12.86 0.12
C ASP A 119 -17.69 14.06 -0.57
N LEU A 120 -17.27 13.88 -1.82
CA LEU A 120 -16.62 14.88 -2.66
C LEU A 120 -17.19 14.84 -4.09
N PHE A 121 -16.79 15.82 -4.90
CA PHE A 121 -17.05 15.82 -6.34
C PHE A 121 -15.74 15.91 -7.11
N TRP A 122 -15.43 14.88 -7.91
CA TRP A 122 -14.30 14.81 -8.82
C TRP A 122 -14.74 15.04 -10.25
N PHE A 123 -14.33 16.17 -10.86
CA PHE A 123 -14.84 16.62 -12.17
C PHE A 123 -16.37 16.56 -12.28
N GLY A 124 -17.06 16.97 -11.20
CA GLY A 124 -18.52 16.99 -11.12
C GLY A 124 -19.20 15.66 -10.83
N LYS A 125 -18.47 14.54 -10.80
CA LYS A 125 -18.98 13.23 -10.40
C LYS A 125 -18.79 13.02 -8.89
N ARG A 126 -19.80 12.42 -8.23
CA ARG A 126 -19.72 12.08 -6.80
C ARG A 126 -18.67 11.01 -6.58
N THR A 127 -17.82 11.21 -5.60
CA THR A 127 -16.81 10.28 -5.08
C THR A 127 -16.68 10.48 -3.57
N ASN A 128 -15.72 9.82 -2.93
CA ASN A 128 -15.32 10.10 -1.56
C ASN A 128 -13.81 10.28 -1.46
N LEU A 129 -13.34 10.77 -0.33
CA LEU A 129 -11.93 11.11 -0.15
C LEU A 129 -11.01 9.88 -0.24
N HIS A 130 -11.45 8.72 0.27
CA HIS A 130 -10.72 7.46 0.16
C HIS A 130 -10.53 7.07 -1.31
N ARG A 131 -11.64 6.93 -2.06
CA ARG A 131 -11.62 6.54 -3.47
C ARG A 131 -10.85 7.53 -4.34
N LEU A 132 -10.91 8.82 -4.02
CA LEU A 132 -10.17 9.84 -4.75
C LEU A 132 -8.66 9.52 -4.79
N TRP A 133 -8.09 9.10 -3.67
CA TRP A 133 -6.67 8.76 -3.54
C TRP A 133 -6.34 7.33 -3.95
N ASP A 134 -7.28 6.43 -3.81
CA ASP A 134 -7.13 5.04 -4.16
C ASP A 134 -7.19 4.79 -5.67
N THR A 135 -8.04 5.55 -6.36
CA THR A 135 -8.40 5.27 -7.76
C THR A 135 -8.40 6.55 -8.63
N ASP A 136 -9.21 7.56 -8.28
CA ASP A 136 -9.61 8.61 -9.21
C ASP A 136 -8.43 9.51 -9.65
N LEU A 137 -7.47 9.79 -8.76
CA LEU A 137 -6.25 10.56 -9.09
C LEU A 137 -5.34 9.80 -10.06
N ILE A 138 -5.20 8.51 -9.89
CA ILE A 138 -4.33 7.65 -10.72
C ILE A 138 -4.97 7.49 -12.10
N GLU A 139 -6.24 7.13 -12.15
CA GLU A 139 -6.98 6.92 -13.41
C GLU A 139 -7.09 8.19 -14.24
N HIS A 140 -7.23 9.36 -13.59
CA HIS A 140 -7.32 10.64 -14.29
C HIS A 140 -6.08 10.94 -15.14
N TYR A 141 -4.90 10.48 -14.73
CA TYR A 141 -3.67 10.67 -15.49
C TYR A 141 -3.65 9.85 -16.79
N ASN A 142 -4.47 8.80 -16.86
CA ASN A 142 -4.70 7.97 -18.03
C ASN A 142 -3.43 7.34 -18.63
N MET A 143 -2.47 6.97 -17.77
CA MET A 143 -1.29 6.17 -18.11
C MET A 143 -1.52 4.71 -17.74
N SER A 144 -0.94 3.80 -18.50
CA SER A 144 -0.78 2.41 -18.05
C SER A 144 0.11 2.36 -16.80
N TYR A 145 -0.05 1.31 -15.99
CA TYR A 145 0.80 1.14 -14.80
C TYR A 145 2.30 1.09 -15.14
N SER A 146 2.67 0.55 -16.30
CA SER A 146 4.06 0.47 -16.74
C SER A 146 4.63 1.84 -17.14
N GLU A 147 3.84 2.67 -17.80
CA GLU A 147 4.21 4.05 -18.13
C GLU A 147 4.35 4.89 -16.86
N LEU A 148 3.38 4.80 -15.94
CA LEU A 148 3.46 5.49 -14.67
C LEU A 148 4.70 5.06 -13.87
N ALA A 149 4.97 3.75 -13.79
CA ALA A 149 6.15 3.22 -13.11
C ALA A 149 7.48 3.67 -13.75
N ALA A 150 7.52 3.91 -15.06
CA ALA A 150 8.69 4.44 -15.76
C ALA A 150 8.95 5.94 -15.47
N HIS A 151 7.92 6.67 -15.05
CA HIS A 151 7.93 8.11 -14.82
C HIS A 151 7.81 8.49 -13.34
N LEU A 152 8.04 7.56 -12.42
CA LEU A 152 8.11 7.86 -10.98
C LEU A 152 9.29 8.81 -10.67
N PRO A 153 9.24 9.55 -9.55
CA PRO A 153 10.33 10.45 -9.16
C PRO A 153 11.67 9.72 -9.10
N LYS A 154 12.72 10.42 -9.46
CA LYS A 154 14.09 9.90 -9.33
C LYS A 154 14.61 10.23 -7.94
N ARG A 155 15.24 9.26 -7.29
CA ARG A 155 15.96 9.41 -6.03
C ARG A 155 17.41 8.95 -6.19
N THR A 156 18.32 9.58 -5.46
CA THR A 156 19.69 9.14 -5.32
C THR A 156 19.79 7.77 -4.64
N THR A 157 20.95 7.15 -4.67
CA THR A 157 21.18 5.87 -3.98
C THR A 157 20.96 6.01 -2.47
N ASP A 158 21.44 7.09 -1.87
CA ASP A 158 21.32 7.34 -0.43
C ASP A 158 19.87 7.59 -0.02
N GLU A 159 19.09 8.37 -0.79
CA GLU A 159 17.67 8.56 -0.54
C GLU A 159 16.88 7.25 -0.63
N LYS A 160 17.20 6.38 -1.59
CA LYS A 160 16.58 5.05 -1.68
C LYS A 160 16.94 4.19 -0.48
N ALA A 161 18.20 4.19 -0.05
CA ALA A 161 18.64 3.43 1.11
C ALA A 161 17.89 3.84 2.38
N VAL A 162 17.69 5.15 2.60
CA VAL A 162 16.88 5.67 3.72
C VAL A 162 15.43 5.14 3.67
N VAL A 163 14.78 5.20 2.51
CA VAL A 163 13.40 4.71 2.34
C VAL A 163 13.31 3.19 2.60
N MET A 164 14.26 2.43 2.06
CA MET A 164 14.30 0.97 2.17
C MET A 164 14.62 0.49 3.58
N ALA A 165 15.35 1.27 4.38
CA ALA A 165 15.71 0.96 5.76
C ALA A 165 14.61 1.31 6.79
N ALA A 166 13.61 2.11 6.40
CA ALA A 166 12.56 2.55 7.31
C ALA A 166 11.74 1.37 7.86
N PRO A 167 11.49 1.28 9.17
CA PRO A 167 10.68 0.23 9.76
C PRO A 167 9.20 0.39 9.43
N LEU A 168 8.44 -0.73 9.49
CA LEU A 168 7.00 -0.76 9.13
C LEU A 168 6.16 0.31 9.83
N LEU A 169 6.40 0.56 11.11
CA LEU A 169 5.61 1.56 11.84
C LEU A 169 5.85 3.00 11.36
N ASP A 170 7.02 3.28 10.78
CA ASP A 170 7.27 4.57 10.16
C ASP A 170 6.46 4.73 8.87
N TRP A 171 6.20 3.66 8.12
CA TRP A 171 5.32 3.71 6.95
C TRP A 171 3.89 4.08 7.36
N VAL A 172 3.38 3.43 8.42
CA VAL A 172 2.07 3.73 9.01
C VAL A 172 1.98 5.19 9.44
N ASN A 173 2.99 5.66 10.19
CA ASN A 173 3.02 7.04 10.69
C ASN A 173 3.08 8.07 9.55
N GLN A 174 3.90 7.81 8.52
CA GLN A 174 4.00 8.69 7.34
C GLN A 174 2.67 8.78 6.59
N SER A 175 2.00 7.66 6.38
CA SER A 175 0.68 7.62 5.72
C SER A 175 -0.38 8.33 6.56
N GLN A 176 -0.38 8.15 7.89
CA GLN A 176 -1.27 8.86 8.79
C GLN A 176 -1.04 10.38 8.79
N ASP A 177 0.22 10.82 8.86
CA ASP A 177 0.56 12.24 8.83
C ASP A 177 0.12 12.89 7.52
N LEU A 178 0.31 12.18 6.41
CA LEU A 178 -0.16 12.63 5.10
C LEU A 178 -1.70 12.68 5.05
N ALA A 179 -2.39 11.65 5.53
CA ALA A 179 -3.85 11.63 5.61
C ALA A 179 -4.37 12.82 6.43
N ASN A 180 -3.81 13.08 7.61
CA ASN A 180 -4.20 14.21 8.46
C ASN A 180 -4.05 15.56 7.73
N ALA A 181 -2.92 15.77 7.04
CA ALA A 181 -2.71 16.99 6.26
C ALA A 181 -3.69 17.14 5.08
N LEU A 182 -4.17 16.04 4.52
CA LEU A 182 -5.15 16.01 3.42
C LEU A 182 -6.59 16.24 3.92
N TYR A 183 -6.95 15.70 5.08
CA TYR A 183 -8.26 15.96 5.71
C TYR A 183 -8.49 17.45 5.93
N ASP A 184 -7.48 18.16 6.43
CA ASP A 184 -7.58 19.60 6.70
C ASP A 184 -7.80 20.44 5.42
N LYS A 185 -7.37 19.93 4.27
CA LYS A 185 -7.45 20.62 2.97
C LYS A 185 -8.62 20.19 2.10
N THR A 186 -9.32 19.13 2.48
CA THR A 186 -10.34 18.50 1.64
C THR A 186 -11.63 18.23 2.44
N PRO A 187 -12.33 19.30 2.89
CA PRO A 187 -13.58 19.14 3.62
C PRO A 187 -14.68 18.52 2.76
N GLU A 188 -15.67 17.91 3.41
CA GLU A 188 -16.84 17.32 2.77
C GLU A 188 -17.56 18.31 1.82
N GLY A 189 -18.07 17.79 0.70
CA GLY A 189 -18.77 18.57 -0.32
C GLY A 189 -17.86 19.33 -1.28
N THR A 190 -16.54 19.28 -1.10
CA THR A 190 -15.60 20.01 -1.96
C THR A 190 -15.67 19.52 -3.42
N ARG A 191 -15.63 20.49 -4.36
CA ARG A 191 -15.56 20.23 -5.79
C ARG A 191 -14.11 20.30 -6.25
N LEU A 192 -13.59 19.20 -6.74
CA LEU A 192 -12.19 19.01 -7.12
C LEU A 192 -12.06 18.75 -8.63
N GLY A 193 -10.88 19.06 -9.16
CA GLY A 193 -10.56 18.88 -10.57
C GLY A 193 -9.06 19.09 -10.84
N TYR A 194 -8.72 19.71 -11.97
CA TYR A 194 -7.34 19.87 -12.44
C TYR A 194 -6.37 20.47 -11.42
N VAL A 195 -6.80 21.47 -10.65
CA VAL A 195 -5.94 22.13 -9.64
C VAL A 195 -5.54 21.15 -8.55
N TYR A 196 -6.50 20.37 -8.02
CA TYR A 196 -6.23 19.37 -7.01
C TYR A 196 -5.32 18.27 -7.54
N HIS A 197 -5.57 17.78 -8.75
CA HIS A 197 -4.70 16.81 -9.41
C HIS A 197 -3.27 17.34 -9.55
N TYR A 198 -3.10 18.54 -10.06
CA TYR A 198 -1.78 19.18 -10.22
C TYR A 198 -1.03 19.31 -8.90
N GLN A 199 -1.72 19.66 -7.81
CA GLN A 199 -1.13 19.83 -6.49
C GLN A 199 -0.73 18.52 -5.81
N HIS A 200 -1.47 17.42 -6.06
CA HIS A 200 -1.34 16.19 -5.26
C HIS A 200 -0.82 14.98 -6.03
N PHE A 201 -0.82 14.98 -7.36
CA PHE A 201 -0.38 13.81 -8.12
C PHE A 201 1.10 13.49 -7.94
N GLN A 202 1.93 14.50 -7.66
CA GLN A 202 3.34 14.25 -7.30
C GLN A 202 3.44 13.42 -6.01
N THR A 203 2.62 13.71 -5.00
CA THR A 203 2.56 12.92 -3.76
C THR A 203 2.15 11.47 -4.03
N VAL A 204 1.15 11.24 -4.89
CA VAL A 204 0.77 9.88 -5.31
C VAL A 204 1.97 9.14 -5.91
N ARG A 205 2.73 9.78 -6.81
CA ARG A 205 3.91 9.19 -7.43
C ARG A 205 5.03 8.87 -6.43
N GLU A 206 5.21 9.72 -5.42
CA GLU A 206 6.17 9.49 -4.33
C GLU A 206 5.77 8.30 -3.46
N GLN A 207 4.50 8.20 -3.09
CA GLN A 207 3.97 7.07 -2.32
C GLN A 207 4.11 5.75 -3.10
N LEU A 208 3.81 5.73 -4.39
CA LEU A 208 4.01 4.57 -5.26
C LEU A 208 5.48 4.15 -5.35
N LEU A 209 6.41 5.12 -5.42
CA LEU A 209 7.85 4.85 -5.43
C LEU A 209 8.28 4.22 -4.11
N ASP A 210 7.88 4.82 -2.98
CA ASP A 210 8.26 4.36 -1.64
C ASP A 210 7.70 2.97 -1.35
N ALA A 211 6.44 2.70 -1.72
CA ALA A 211 5.86 1.36 -1.68
C ALA A 211 6.70 0.33 -2.45
N GLY A 212 7.10 0.69 -3.67
CA GLY A 212 7.92 -0.18 -4.51
C GLY A 212 9.31 -0.45 -3.94
N LEU A 213 9.97 0.55 -3.35
CA LEU A 213 11.28 0.41 -2.71
C LEU A 213 11.19 -0.44 -1.44
N ARG A 214 10.20 -0.20 -0.59
CA ARG A 214 9.98 -0.93 0.66
C ARG A 214 9.56 -2.38 0.43
N LEU A 215 8.73 -2.63 -0.60
CA LEU A 215 8.42 -3.99 -1.02
C LEU A 215 9.69 -4.73 -1.48
N ALA A 216 10.54 -4.09 -2.27
CA ALA A 216 11.79 -4.71 -2.71
C ALA A 216 12.72 -5.01 -1.53
N ALA A 217 12.89 -4.07 -0.59
CA ALA A 217 13.70 -4.26 0.61
C ALA A 217 13.17 -5.43 1.46
N THR A 218 11.85 -5.50 1.64
CA THR A 218 11.19 -6.58 2.39
C THR A 218 11.43 -7.94 1.73
N LEU A 219 11.24 -8.04 0.41
CA LEU A 219 11.45 -9.29 -0.33
C LEU A 219 12.92 -9.71 -0.35
N ASN A 220 13.86 -8.76 -0.50
CA ASN A 220 15.29 -9.05 -0.39
C ASN A 220 15.65 -9.58 1.01
N ALA A 221 15.13 -8.96 2.07
CA ALA A 221 15.39 -9.42 3.45
C ALA A 221 14.74 -10.78 3.77
N ILE A 222 13.70 -11.20 3.04
CA ILE A 222 13.08 -12.52 3.19
C ILE A 222 13.87 -13.59 2.43
N PHE A 223 14.21 -13.33 1.16
CA PHE A 223 14.71 -14.35 0.24
C PHE A 223 16.23 -14.32 0.03
N ASP A 224 16.88 -13.23 0.41
CA ASP A 224 18.33 -13.04 0.31
C ASP A 224 18.82 -12.21 1.51
N PRO A 225 18.63 -12.72 2.75
CA PRO A 225 19.11 -12.01 3.93
C PRO A 225 20.65 -11.81 3.84
N ALA A 226 21.14 -10.65 4.26
CA ALA A 226 22.56 -10.47 4.49
C ALA A 226 23.02 -11.41 5.62
N ASP A 227 24.18 -12.05 5.45
CA ASP A 227 24.81 -12.93 6.43
C ASP A 227 25.15 -12.17 7.73
#